data_d2c5d58316c3c5357ce5e499fca77e33
#
_entry.id   d2c5d58316c3c5357ce5e499fca77e33
#
_cell.length_a   1.000
_cell.length_b   1.000
_cell.length_c   1.000
_cell.angle_alpha   90.00
_cell.angle_beta   90.00
_cell.angle_gamma   90.00
#
_symmetry.space_group_name_H-M   'P 1'
#
loop_
_entity.id
_entity.type
_entity.pdbx_description
1 polymer ?
#
loop_
_entity_poly.entity_id
_entity_poly.type
_entity_poly.pdbx_seq_one_letter_code
_entity_poly.pdbx_strand_id
1 'polypeptide(L)'
;MAFKNKDRSDPGTGGRLDTLDLLRGATLISMILYHGMWDFIYLSETGGRMSALKDWYRGPGGFFWQQSICWTFILLSGFCVPFSRNIFRRGLQVSAAGLAVSAVTLLWMYDERVVWGVLSFLGAAMLLSGAARQLSGRKGSNALSGTIEEKAGSAGNPGSSESHMLSASKEAGDCGRNLRAGGRGREFAGFVLCCILFYVFRWVNIGFLQVLPGRSIILPEFLYREGISGVILTPVGFPMKDFFSTDYFSLLPWFFLFRAGFYLHGIVMERGWFSHPAFRLRVPVVNWMGKHSLLLYLLHQPVLYLLTVLLF
;
A
#
# COMPACT_ATOMS: atom_id res chain seq x y z
N MET A 1 26.64 -27.06 26.41
CA MET A 1 25.55 -27.10 25.42
C MET A 1 25.84 -26.03 24.36
N ALA A 2 26.28 -26.44 23.18
CA ALA A 2 26.74 -25.56 22.11
C ALA A 2 25.55 -25.14 21.23
N PHE A 3 25.28 -23.84 21.16
CA PHE A 3 24.33 -23.29 20.19
C PHE A 3 24.94 -23.35 18.81
N LYS A 4 24.40 -24.25 17.98
CA LYS A 4 24.79 -24.48 16.60
C LYS A 4 24.21 -23.34 15.74
N ASN A 5 25.03 -22.36 15.44
CA ASN A 5 24.76 -21.28 14.48
C ASN A 5 24.64 -21.91 13.09
N LYS A 6 23.43 -21.97 12.55
CA LYS A 6 23.17 -22.49 11.20
C LYS A 6 23.10 -21.31 10.22
N ASP A 7 24.25 -20.73 9.94
CA ASP A 7 24.45 -19.88 8.76
C ASP A 7 24.30 -20.78 7.51
N ARG A 8 23.11 -20.81 6.94
CA ARG A 8 22.91 -21.24 5.57
C ARG A 8 22.90 -19.99 4.68
N SER A 9 24.08 -19.57 4.26
CA SER A 9 24.27 -18.72 3.09
C SER A 9 24.11 -19.61 1.84
N ASP A 10 22.89 -19.70 1.32
CA ASP A 10 22.64 -20.24 -0.03
C ASP A 10 22.86 -19.08 -1.03
N PRO A 11 23.83 -19.17 -1.97
CA PRO A 11 24.12 -18.12 -2.92
C PRO A 11 23.22 -18.22 -4.18
N GLY A 12 21.91 -18.25 -4.02
CA GLY A 12 21.05 -18.46 -5.22
C GLY A 12 19.59 -18.05 -5.14
N THR A 13 19.02 -17.78 -3.96
CA THR A 13 17.58 -17.47 -3.86
C THR A 13 17.31 -16.39 -2.80
N GLY A 14 17.00 -15.17 -3.27
CA GLY A 14 16.18 -14.22 -2.55
C GLY A 14 16.65 -13.81 -1.16
N GLY A 15 17.82 -13.19 -1.02
CA GLY A 15 18.20 -12.51 0.21
C GLY A 15 17.11 -11.52 0.63
N ARG A 16 16.67 -11.61 1.89
CA ARG A 16 15.67 -10.71 2.47
C ARG A 16 16.11 -9.26 2.26
N LEU A 17 15.22 -8.43 1.74
CA LEU A 17 15.48 -7.02 1.49
C LEU A 17 15.36 -6.26 2.81
N ASP A 18 16.46 -6.25 3.59
CA ASP A 18 16.48 -5.65 4.93
C ASP A 18 16.12 -4.15 4.90
N THR A 19 16.44 -3.44 3.83
CA THR A 19 16.09 -2.02 3.67
C THR A 19 14.59 -1.77 3.64
N LEU A 20 13.76 -2.70 3.14
CA LEU A 20 12.31 -2.53 3.19
C LEU A 20 11.77 -2.63 4.63
N ASP A 21 12.33 -3.53 5.43
CA ASP A 21 12.01 -3.61 6.86
C ASP A 21 12.55 -2.37 7.60
N LEU A 22 13.74 -1.87 7.22
CA LEU A 22 14.30 -0.62 7.74
C LEU A 22 13.39 0.58 7.46
N LEU A 23 12.94 0.74 6.23
CA LEU A 23 12.04 1.83 5.85
C LEU A 23 10.70 1.77 6.59
N ARG A 24 10.11 0.56 6.74
CA ARG A 24 8.89 0.40 7.52
C ARG A 24 9.10 0.78 8.99
N GLY A 25 10.21 0.33 9.59
CA GLY A 25 10.54 0.67 10.97
C GLY A 25 10.79 2.15 11.16
N ALA A 26 11.53 2.81 10.26
CA ALA A 26 11.77 4.24 10.31
C ALA A 26 10.46 5.05 10.16
N THR A 27 9.60 4.65 9.24
CA THR A 27 8.27 5.28 9.07
C THR A 27 7.42 5.10 10.32
N LEU A 28 7.46 3.93 10.95
CA LEU A 28 6.75 3.65 12.19
C LEU A 28 7.27 4.49 13.35
N ILE A 29 8.59 4.63 13.51
CA ILE A 29 9.19 5.51 14.52
C ILE A 29 8.73 6.96 14.28
N SER A 30 8.78 7.43 13.05
CA SER A 30 8.31 8.77 12.69
C SER A 30 6.83 8.97 13.04
N MET A 31 5.99 7.96 12.82
CA MET A 31 4.56 7.97 13.18
C MET A 31 4.36 8.02 14.71
N ILE A 32 5.10 7.21 15.47
CA ILE A 32 5.04 7.21 16.94
C ILE A 32 5.44 8.59 17.48
N LEU A 33 6.49 9.19 16.97
CA LEU A 33 6.92 10.54 17.35
C LEU A 33 5.89 11.59 17.00
N TYR A 34 5.24 11.47 15.82
CA TYR A 34 4.19 12.40 15.39
C TYR A 34 2.98 12.35 16.33
N HIS A 35 2.48 11.16 16.67
CA HIS A 35 1.36 10.99 17.58
C HIS A 35 1.73 11.34 19.03
N GLY A 36 2.92 10.96 19.49
CA GLY A 36 3.40 11.36 20.81
C GLY A 36 3.53 12.87 20.96
N MET A 37 3.92 13.59 19.93
CA MET A 37 3.93 15.06 19.94
C MET A 37 2.50 15.64 19.97
N TRP A 38 1.55 15.01 19.29
CA TRP A 38 0.13 15.36 19.39
C TRP A 38 -0.35 15.24 20.84
N ASP A 39 -0.20 14.06 21.45
CA ASP A 39 -0.65 13.79 22.80
C ASP A 39 0.00 14.77 23.80
N PHE A 40 1.31 15.01 23.66
CA PHE A 40 2.05 15.94 24.50
C PHE A 40 1.52 17.38 24.38
N ILE A 41 1.26 17.88 23.17
CA ILE A 41 0.77 19.24 22.93
C ILE A 41 -0.65 19.44 23.46
N TYR A 42 -1.52 18.43 23.38
CA TYR A 42 -2.94 18.56 23.67
C TYR A 42 -3.32 18.12 25.09
N LEU A 43 -2.61 17.17 25.67
CA LEU A 43 -2.88 16.69 27.04
C LEU A 43 -2.04 17.43 28.10
N SER A 44 -0.84 17.92 27.75
CA SER A 44 -0.08 18.76 28.69
C SER A 44 -0.71 20.16 28.72
N GLU A 45 -1.31 20.52 29.86
CA GLU A 45 -1.86 21.87 30.13
C GLU A 45 -0.78 22.97 30.24
N THR A 46 0.39 22.82 29.63
CA THR A 46 1.52 23.74 29.65
C THR A 46 1.15 25.03 28.88
N GLY A 47 0.33 25.85 29.53
CA GLY A 47 -0.12 27.14 28.99
C GLY A 47 1.02 28.00 28.44
N GLY A 48 0.84 28.52 27.24
CA GLY A 48 1.66 29.60 26.65
C GLY A 48 3.06 29.23 26.15
N ARG A 49 3.80 28.37 26.84
CA ARG A 49 5.20 28.00 26.47
C ARG A 49 5.33 27.14 25.22
N MET A 50 4.25 26.49 24.79
CA MET A 50 4.22 25.59 23.64
C MET A 50 3.44 26.12 22.45
N SER A 51 3.04 27.39 22.44
CA SER A 51 2.27 27.98 21.35
C SER A 51 2.98 27.84 19.99
N ALA A 52 4.27 28.15 19.92
CA ALA A 52 5.06 28.04 18.71
C ALA A 52 5.16 26.59 18.17
N LEU A 53 5.28 25.59 19.07
CA LEU A 53 5.29 24.19 18.67
C LEU A 53 3.91 23.73 18.17
N LYS A 54 2.84 24.17 18.80
CA LYS A 54 1.47 23.93 18.40
C LYS A 54 1.16 24.55 17.03
N ASP A 55 1.60 25.80 16.83
CA ASP A 55 1.44 26.51 15.56
C ASP A 55 2.23 25.82 14.43
N TRP A 56 3.46 25.41 14.71
CA TRP A 56 4.24 24.61 13.74
C TRP A 56 3.60 23.27 13.42
N TYR A 57 3.09 22.56 14.44
CA TYR A 57 2.46 21.26 14.26
C TYR A 57 1.16 21.34 13.46
N ARG A 58 0.36 22.38 13.67
CA ARG A 58 -0.86 22.67 12.89
C ARG A 58 -0.57 23.30 11.54
N GLY A 59 0.61 23.84 11.36
CA GLY A 59 1.05 24.54 10.17
C GLY A 59 1.56 23.59 9.07
N PRO A 60 2.16 24.17 8.02
CA PRO A 60 2.70 23.41 6.88
C PRO A 60 3.73 22.36 7.30
N GLY A 61 4.55 22.62 8.32
CA GLY A 61 5.58 21.69 8.80
C GLY A 61 4.99 20.36 9.29
N GLY A 62 4.02 20.42 10.21
CA GLY A 62 3.32 19.25 10.70
C GLY A 62 2.54 18.52 9.60
N PHE A 63 1.89 19.26 8.70
CA PHE A 63 1.20 18.70 7.54
C PHE A 63 2.14 17.91 6.63
N PHE A 64 3.29 18.48 6.23
CA PHE A 64 4.26 17.78 5.40
C PHE A 64 4.84 16.55 6.10
N TRP A 65 5.09 16.63 7.39
CA TRP A 65 5.56 15.49 8.17
C TRP A 65 4.52 14.36 8.18
N GLN A 66 3.26 14.65 8.49
CA GLN A 66 2.16 13.69 8.43
C GLN A 66 2.03 13.04 7.05
N GLN A 67 2.02 13.86 5.99
CA GLN A 67 1.90 13.35 4.62
C GLN A 67 3.08 12.45 4.25
N SER A 68 4.31 12.78 4.66
CA SER A 68 5.48 11.96 4.38
C SER A 68 5.37 10.56 5.01
N ILE A 69 4.86 10.47 6.24
CA ILE A 69 4.59 9.20 6.92
C ILE A 69 3.55 8.39 6.15
N CYS A 70 2.40 9.00 5.86
CA CYS A 70 1.29 8.34 5.17
C CYS A 70 1.68 7.85 3.77
N TRP A 71 2.32 8.71 2.98
CA TRP A 71 2.71 8.36 1.61
C TRP A 71 3.76 7.24 1.58
N THR A 72 4.77 7.32 2.45
CA THR A 72 5.80 6.29 2.55
C THR A 72 5.18 4.95 2.96
N PHE A 73 4.30 4.93 3.95
CA PHE A 73 3.66 3.72 4.45
C PHE A 73 2.78 3.05 3.39
N ILE A 74 1.95 3.84 2.68
CA ILE A 74 1.05 3.34 1.64
C ILE A 74 1.83 2.86 0.41
N LEU A 75 2.79 3.66 -0.07
CA LEU A 75 3.63 3.31 -1.22
C LEU A 75 4.44 2.03 -0.95
N LEU A 76 5.05 1.94 0.25
CA LEU A 76 5.83 0.77 0.66
C LEU A 76 4.95 -0.47 0.82
N SER A 77 3.71 -0.32 1.28
CA SER A 77 2.74 -1.41 1.36
C SER A 77 2.40 -1.95 -0.03
N GLY A 78 2.16 -1.07 -1.01
CA GLY A 78 1.96 -1.44 -2.41
C GLY A 78 3.19 -2.09 -3.04
N PHE A 79 4.39 -1.54 -2.78
CA PHE A 79 5.67 -2.10 -3.24
C PHE A 79 5.89 -3.54 -2.76
N CYS A 80 5.41 -3.87 -1.57
CA CYS A 80 5.60 -5.18 -0.97
C CYS A 80 4.55 -6.23 -1.36
N VAL A 81 3.52 -5.86 -2.11
CA VAL A 81 2.47 -6.79 -2.58
C VAL A 81 3.04 -8.00 -3.34
N PRO A 82 4.00 -7.84 -4.30
CA PRO A 82 4.52 -8.97 -5.06
C PRO A 82 5.25 -10.01 -4.22
N PHE A 83 5.81 -9.63 -3.08
CA PHE A 83 6.49 -10.55 -2.15
C PHE A 83 5.52 -11.41 -1.32
N SER A 84 4.24 -11.05 -1.31
CA SER A 84 3.25 -11.77 -0.52
C SER A 84 2.79 -13.07 -1.21
N ARG A 85 3.01 -14.21 -0.58
CA ARG A 85 2.53 -15.52 -1.08
C ARG A 85 1.00 -15.62 -1.01
N ASN A 86 0.39 -15.04 0.03
CA ASN A 86 -1.06 -15.07 0.25
C ASN A 86 -1.58 -13.67 0.61
N ILE A 87 -1.83 -12.87 -0.45
CA ILE A 87 -2.28 -11.49 -0.31
C ILE A 87 -3.68 -11.40 0.32
N PHE A 88 -4.58 -12.37 0.06
CA PHE A 88 -5.92 -12.39 0.63
C PHE A 88 -5.90 -12.56 2.15
N ARG A 89 -5.15 -13.56 2.64
CA ARG A 89 -5.01 -13.78 4.09
C ARG A 89 -4.44 -12.54 4.79
N ARG A 90 -3.43 -11.93 4.18
CA ARG A 90 -2.83 -10.71 4.71
C ARG A 90 -3.81 -9.53 4.67
N GLY A 91 -4.53 -9.34 3.56
CA GLY A 91 -5.56 -8.32 3.42
C GLY A 91 -6.65 -8.49 4.47
N LEU A 92 -7.14 -9.73 4.69
CA LEU A 92 -8.13 -10.02 5.71
C LEU A 92 -7.63 -9.73 7.13
N GLN A 93 -6.38 -10.09 7.46
CA GLN A 93 -5.77 -9.78 8.76
C GLN A 93 -5.68 -8.29 9.01
N VAL A 94 -5.25 -7.50 8.01
CA VAL A 94 -5.14 -6.05 8.11
C VAL A 94 -6.52 -5.39 8.19
N SER A 95 -7.51 -5.88 7.42
CA SER A 95 -8.91 -5.42 7.52
C SER A 95 -9.50 -5.70 8.90
N ALA A 96 -9.27 -6.90 9.44
CA ALA A 96 -9.75 -7.26 10.79
C ALA A 96 -9.11 -6.37 11.87
N ALA A 97 -7.82 -6.05 11.75
CA ALA A 97 -7.15 -5.09 12.62
C ALA A 97 -7.76 -3.67 12.50
N GLY A 98 -8.06 -3.21 11.28
CA GLY A 98 -8.74 -1.94 11.05
C GLY A 98 -10.15 -1.89 11.66
N LEU A 99 -10.92 -2.97 11.51
CA LEU A 99 -12.24 -3.10 12.15
C LEU A 99 -12.16 -3.10 13.68
N ALA A 100 -11.14 -3.76 14.25
CA ALA A 100 -10.91 -3.76 15.69
C ALA A 100 -10.62 -2.35 16.20
N VAL A 101 -9.77 -1.57 15.52
CA VAL A 101 -9.51 -0.16 15.86
C VAL A 101 -10.79 0.66 15.79
N SER A 102 -11.57 0.53 14.70
CA SER A 102 -12.85 1.23 14.57
C SER A 102 -13.84 0.86 15.68
N ALA A 103 -13.95 -0.42 16.03
CA ALA A 103 -14.83 -0.87 17.12
C ALA A 103 -14.39 -0.30 18.49
N VAL A 104 -13.10 -0.36 18.81
CA VAL A 104 -12.56 0.19 20.06
C VAL A 104 -12.81 1.68 20.15
N THR A 105 -12.49 2.45 19.11
CA THR A 105 -12.66 3.91 19.13
C THR A 105 -14.13 4.33 19.18
N LEU A 106 -15.02 3.62 18.47
CA LEU A 106 -16.46 3.90 18.53
C LEU A 106 -17.08 3.61 19.90
N LEU A 107 -16.57 2.61 20.63
CA LEU A 107 -17.13 2.19 21.93
C LEU A 107 -16.59 3.01 23.10
N TRP A 108 -15.29 3.39 23.08
CA TRP A 108 -14.63 4.01 24.22
C TRP A 108 -14.15 5.45 24.00
N MET A 109 -13.98 5.86 22.72
CA MET A 109 -13.41 7.17 22.36
C MET A 109 -14.20 7.78 21.19
N TYR A 110 -15.50 7.99 21.38
CA TYR A 110 -16.38 8.40 20.28
C TYR A 110 -15.98 9.73 19.63
N ASP A 111 -15.44 10.67 20.39
CA ASP A 111 -14.96 11.96 19.87
C ASP A 111 -13.69 11.84 19.02
N GLU A 112 -12.90 10.79 19.27
CA GLU A 112 -11.68 10.45 18.53
C GLU A 112 -11.87 9.20 17.64
N ARG A 113 -13.11 8.96 17.19
CA ARG A 113 -13.46 7.76 16.41
C ARG A 113 -12.67 7.66 15.13
N VAL A 114 -12.19 6.45 14.86
CA VAL A 114 -11.54 6.07 13.61
C VAL A 114 -12.51 5.21 12.80
N VAL A 115 -13.07 5.79 11.74
CA VAL A 115 -13.96 5.09 10.81
C VAL A 115 -13.29 5.08 9.44
N TRP A 116 -13.04 3.88 8.91
CA TRP A 116 -12.34 3.70 7.65
C TRP A 116 -10.91 4.28 7.66
N GLY A 117 -10.15 3.91 8.70
CA GLY A 117 -8.76 4.32 8.87
C GLY A 117 -7.79 3.64 7.88
N VAL A 118 -6.50 3.98 7.98
CA VAL A 118 -5.46 3.49 7.08
C VAL A 118 -5.36 1.95 7.02
N LEU A 119 -5.62 1.23 8.13
CA LEU A 119 -5.63 -0.25 8.12
C LEU A 119 -6.80 -0.81 7.32
N SER A 120 -8.01 -0.24 7.47
CA SER A 120 -9.20 -0.63 6.69
C SER A 120 -8.95 -0.42 5.20
N PHE A 121 -8.38 0.74 4.84
CA PHE A 121 -7.96 1.05 3.49
C PHE A 121 -6.91 0.05 2.96
N LEU A 122 -5.81 -0.20 3.70
CA LEU A 122 -4.76 -1.12 3.25
C LEU A 122 -5.26 -2.55 3.08
N GLY A 123 -6.11 -3.01 4.00
CA GLY A 123 -6.76 -4.30 3.89
C GLY A 123 -7.60 -4.42 2.62
N ALA A 124 -8.47 -3.44 2.35
CA ALA A 124 -9.28 -3.37 1.14
C ALA A 124 -8.42 -3.29 -0.13
N ALA A 125 -7.35 -2.47 -0.15
CA ALA A 125 -6.43 -2.34 -1.27
C ALA A 125 -5.71 -3.67 -1.58
N MET A 126 -5.30 -4.43 -0.55
CA MET A 126 -4.71 -5.76 -0.71
C MET A 126 -5.73 -6.76 -1.26
N LEU A 127 -6.96 -6.78 -0.75
CA LEU A 127 -8.02 -7.67 -1.22
C LEU A 127 -8.37 -7.39 -2.69
N LEU A 128 -8.55 -6.12 -3.07
CA LEU A 128 -8.78 -5.71 -4.46
C LEU A 128 -7.62 -6.12 -5.39
N SER A 129 -6.38 -5.94 -4.94
CA SER A 129 -5.20 -6.34 -5.70
C SER A 129 -5.09 -7.86 -5.84
N GLY A 130 -5.48 -8.61 -4.81
CA GLY A 130 -5.57 -10.07 -4.85
C GLY A 130 -6.63 -10.57 -5.82
N ALA A 131 -7.82 -9.97 -5.81
CA ALA A 131 -8.91 -10.28 -6.73
C ALA A 131 -8.50 -10.02 -8.19
N ALA A 132 -7.88 -8.88 -8.46
CA ALA A 132 -7.37 -8.54 -9.80
C ALA A 132 -6.35 -9.56 -10.31
N ARG A 133 -5.45 -10.07 -9.43
CA ARG A 133 -4.49 -11.12 -9.80
C ARG A 133 -5.17 -12.44 -10.16
N GLN A 134 -6.19 -12.85 -9.39
CA GLN A 134 -6.93 -14.09 -9.67
C GLN A 134 -7.70 -14.01 -10.99
N LEU A 135 -8.35 -12.88 -11.27
CA LEU A 135 -9.08 -12.67 -12.51
C LEU A 135 -8.15 -12.69 -13.74
N SER A 136 -6.96 -12.08 -13.62
CA SER A 136 -5.95 -12.09 -14.68
C SER A 136 -5.38 -13.49 -14.90
N GLY A 137 -5.13 -14.26 -13.85
CA GLY A 137 -4.66 -15.64 -13.94
C GLY A 137 -5.68 -16.58 -14.62
N ARG A 138 -6.97 -16.41 -14.31
CA ARG A 138 -8.05 -17.18 -14.94
C ARG A 138 -8.17 -16.88 -16.43
N LYS A 139 -8.05 -15.62 -16.85
CA LYS A 139 -8.08 -15.26 -18.28
C LYS A 139 -6.92 -15.88 -19.05
N GLY A 140 -5.71 -15.91 -18.48
CA GLY A 140 -4.54 -16.54 -19.11
C GLY A 140 -4.70 -18.06 -19.24
N SER A 141 -5.26 -18.74 -18.24
CA SER A 141 -5.52 -20.19 -18.28
C SER A 141 -6.59 -20.54 -19.33
N ASN A 142 -7.67 -19.79 -19.41
CA ASN A 142 -8.74 -20.02 -20.38
C ASN A 142 -8.27 -19.75 -21.81
N ALA A 143 -7.43 -18.73 -22.04
CA ALA A 143 -6.85 -18.45 -23.35
C ALA A 143 -5.91 -19.57 -23.80
N LEU A 144 -5.11 -20.13 -22.89
CA LEU A 144 -4.20 -21.24 -23.19
C LEU A 144 -4.97 -22.54 -23.48
N SER A 145 -6.06 -22.81 -22.73
CA SER A 145 -6.92 -23.99 -22.94
C SER A 145 -7.62 -23.93 -24.31
N GLY A 146 -8.19 -22.77 -24.68
CA GLY A 146 -8.81 -22.56 -25.99
C GLY A 146 -7.84 -22.72 -27.15
N THR A 147 -6.58 -22.26 -27.00
CA THR A 147 -5.54 -22.42 -28.04
C THR A 147 -5.07 -23.87 -28.18
N ILE A 148 -5.08 -24.64 -27.10
CA ILE A 148 -4.74 -26.08 -27.13
C ILE A 148 -5.85 -26.87 -27.79
N GLU A 149 -7.11 -26.59 -27.51
CA GLU A 149 -8.26 -27.26 -28.15
C GLU A 149 -8.36 -26.95 -29.65
N GLU A 150 -8.09 -25.71 -30.05
CA GLU A 150 -8.08 -25.31 -31.47
C GLU A 150 -6.93 -25.97 -32.25
N LYS A 151 -5.74 -26.13 -31.65
CA LYS A 151 -4.61 -26.84 -32.24
C LYS A 151 -4.79 -28.36 -32.26
N ALA A 152 -5.45 -28.94 -31.28
CA ALA A 152 -5.76 -30.36 -31.26
C ALA A 152 -6.82 -30.76 -32.29
N GLY A 153 -7.75 -29.87 -32.61
CA GLY A 153 -8.75 -30.08 -33.69
C GLY A 153 -8.21 -29.98 -35.10
N SER A 154 -7.02 -29.38 -35.30
CA SER A 154 -6.37 -29.19 -36.61
C SER A 154 -5.25 -30.20 -36.93
N ALA A 155 -4.90 -31.11 -36.01
CA ALA A 155 -3.81 -32.07 -36.20
C ALA A 155 -4.28 -33.37 -36.84
N GLY A 156 -4.54 -33.32 -38.13
CA GLY A 156 -4.79 -34.45 -38.99
C GLY A 156 -3.74 -34.59 -40.11
N ASN A 157 -2.46 -34.84 -39.76
CA ASN A 157 -1.51 -35.55 -40.64
C ASN A 157 -0.16 -35.85 -39.96
N PRO A 158 0.30 -37.10 -39.82
CA PRO A 158 1.57 -37.43 -39.19
C PRO A 158 2.71 -37.47 -40.22
N GLY A 159 3.41 -36.37 -40.42
CA GLY A 159 4.48 -36.34 -41.42
C GLY A 159 5.43 -35.16 -41.46
N SER A 160 5.73 -34.48 -40.33
CA SER A 160 6.78 -33.45 -40.31
C SER A 160 7.20 -33.01 -38.90
N SER A 161 7.77 -33.95 -38.13
CA SER A 161 7.99 -33.72 -36.68
C SER A 161 9.25 -32.92 -36.30
N GLU A 162 10.28 -32.82 -37.14
CA GLU A 162 11.56 -32.19 -36.75
C GLU A 162 11.68 -30.70 -37.09
N SER A 163 11.16 -30.27 -38.22
CA SER A 163 11.19 -28.86 -38.61
C SER A 163 10.21 -27.98 -37.79
N HIS A 164 9.10 -28.58 -37.32
CA HIS A 164 8.14 -27.89 -36.44
C HIS A 164 8.62 -27.69 -35.02
N MET A 165 9.46 -28.56 -34.47
CA MET A 165 10.04 -28.37 -33.13
C MET A 165 11.07 -27.23 -33.08
N LEU A 166 11.87 -27.08 -34.12
CA LEU A 166 12.87 -26.00 -34.23
C LEU A 166 12.22 -24.62 -34.45
N SER A 167 11.14 -24.54 -35.21
CA SER A 167 10.39 -23.30 -35.39
C SER A 167 9.61 -22.91 -34.12
N ALA A 168 8.98 -23.84 -33.44
CA ALA A 168 8.25 -23.62 -32.20
C ALA A 168 9.18 -23.13 -31.04
N SER A 169 10.41 -23.67 -30.98
CA SER A 169 11.38 -23.21 -29.96
C SER A 169 11.92 -21.81 -30.26
N LYS A 170 12.03 -21.44 -31.52
CA LYS A 170 12.47 -20.09 -31.95
C LYS A 170 11.38 -19.05 -31.75
N GLU A 171 10.12 -19.42 -32.04
CA GLU A 171 8.94 -18.56 -31.81
C GLU A 171 8.68 -18.37 -30.29
N ALA A 172 8.85 -19.41 -29.47
CA ALA A 172 8.75 -19.30 -28.01
C ALA A 172 9.86 -18.42 -27.43
N GLY A 173 11.08 -18.50 -27.99
CA GLY A 173 12.21 -17.64 -27.60
C GLY A 173 12.01 -16.17 -28.00
N ASP A 174 11.37 -15.91 -29.14
CA ASP A 174 11.09 -14.55 -29.66
C ASP A 174 9.85 -13.96 -28.99
N CYS A 175 8.83 -14.76 -28.72
CA CYS A 175 7.67 -14.39 -27.92
C CYS A 175 8.08 -14.02 -26.47
N GLY A 176 8.99 -14.77 -25.87
CA GLY A 176 9.56 -14.46 -24.55
C GLY A 176 10.40 -13.19 -24.54
N ARG A 177 11.10 -12.86 -25.63
CA ARG A 177 11.86 -11.60 -25.79
C ARG A 177 10.95 -10.41 -26.03
N ASN A 178 9.93 -10.54 -26.85
CA ASN A 178 8.95 -9.48 -27.12
C ASN A 178 8.07 -9.19 -25.91
N LEU A 179 7.71 -10.20 -25.11
CA LEU A 179 7.02 -10.00 -23.83
C LEU A 179 7.91 -9.29 -22.80
N ARG A 180 9.23 -9.51 -22.80
CA ARG A 180 10.19 -8.78 -21.94
C ARG A 180 10.46 -7.35 -22.44
N ALA A 181 10.50 -7.11 -23.74
CA ALA A 181 10.69 -5.77 -24.30
C ALA A 181 9.45 -4.88 -24.14
N GLY A 182 8.22 -5.44 -24.25
CA GLY A 182 6.96 -4.73 -23.98
C GLY A 182 6.70 -4.44 -22.49
N GLY A 183 7.43 -5.08 -21.56
CA GLY A 183 7.29 -4.91 -20.13
C GLY A 183 7.85 -3.58 -19.61
N ARG A 184 9.03 -3.17 -20.09
CA ARG A 184 9.76 -1.99 -19.54
C ARG A 184 8.99 -0.68 -19.56
N GLY A 185 8.26 -0.40 -20.65
CA GLY A 185 7.44 0.81 -20.75
C GLY A 185 6.16 0.75 -19.93
N ARG A 186 5.59 -0.44 -19.72
CA ARG A 186 4.31 -0.64 -19.07
C ARG A 186 4.37 -0.37 -17.56
N GLU A 187 5.42 -0.83 -16.86
CA GLU A 187 5.57 -0.58 -15.42
C GLU A 187 5.79 0.91 -15.15
N PHE A 188 6.63 1.57 -15.94
CA PHE A 188 6.85 3.01 -15.83
C PHE A 188 5.59 3.82 -16.18
N ALA A 189 4.90 3.49 -17.27
CA ALA A 189 3.65 4.15 -17.65
C ALA A 189 2.56 3.97 -16.57
N GLY A 190 2.45 2.77 -16.00
CA GLY A 190 1.54 2.47 -14.90
C GLY A 190 1.87 3.28 -13.64
N PHE A 191 3.14 3.43 -13.30
CA PHE A 191 3.61 4.26 -12.20
C PHE A 191 3.21 5.73 -12.40
N VAL A 192 3.56 6.31 -13.57
CA VAL A 192 3.24 7.70 -13.90
C VAL A 192 1.73 7.93 -13.90
N LEU A 193 0.96 7.04 -14.52
CA LEU A 193 -0.50 7.13 -14.53
C LEU A 193 -1.07 7.13 -13.10
N CYS A 194 -0.59 6.24 -12.22
CA CYS A 194 -1.04 6.20 -10.83
C CYS A 194 -0.68 7.49 -10.08
N CYS A 195 0.50 8.07 -10.31
CA CYS A 195 0.88 9.36 -9.73
C CYS A 195 -0.03 10.50 -10.20
N ILE A 196 -0.35 10.54 -11.50
CA ILE A 196 -1.28 11.53 -12.07
C ILE A 196 -2.67 11.36 -11.47
N LEU A 197 -3.20 10.12 -11.41
CA LEU A 197 -4.51 9.86 -10.83
C LEU A 197 -4.54 10.19 -9.33
N PHE A 198 -3.46 9.88 -8.56
CA PHE A 198 -3.35 10.29 -7.18
C PHE A 198 -3.43 11.81 -7.03
N TYR A 199 -2.72 12.56 -7.86
CA TYR A 199 -2.76 14.02 -7.86
C TYR A 199 -4.16 14.55 -8.20
N VAL A 200 -4.79 14.05 -9.25
CA VAL A 200 -6.13 14.48 -9.70
C VAL A 200 -7.19 14.23 -8.63
N PHE A 201 -7.17 13.06 -8.00
CA PHE A 201 -8.16 12.67 -7.00
C PHE A 201 -7.78 13.08 -5.57
N ARG A 202 -6.66 13.78 -5.37
CA ARG A 202 -6.13 14.11 -4.03
C ARG A 202 -7.15 14.80 -3.12
N TRP A 203 -8.02 15.59 -3.68
CA TRP A 203 -9.00 16.41 -2.97
C TRP A 203 -10.45 15.94 -3.17
N VAL A 204 -10.65 14.74 -3.69
CA VAL A 204 -11.99 14.18 -3.93
C VAL A 204 -12.84 14.14 -2.65
N ASN A 205 -12.22 13.87 -1.51
CA ASN A 205 -12.92 13.76 -0.21
C ASN A 205 -13.54 15.10 0.26
N ILE A 206 -13.11 16.21 -0.30
CA ILE A 206 -13.66 17.55 0.00
C ILE A 206 -14.36 18.19 -1.20
N GLY A 207 -14.71 17.38 -2.21
CA GLY A 207 -15.56 17.82 -3.33
C GLY A 207 -14.82 18.38 -4.54
N PHE A 208 -13.51 18.18 -4.67
CA PHE A 208 -12.74 18.75 -5.77
C PHE A 208 -11.92 17.70 -6.51
N LEU A 209 -11.82 17.86 -7.84
CA LEU A 209 -10.80 17.19 -8.67
C LEU A 209 -9.77 18.21 -9.11
N GLN A 210 -8.51 17.93 -8.84
CA GLN A 210 -7.39 18.78 -9.24
C GLN A 210 -6.95 18.43 -10.66
N VAL A 211 -7.30 19.24 -11.65
CA VAL A 211 -6.93 18.96 -13.06
C VAL A 211 -5.55 19.54 -13.39
N LEU A 212 -5.27 20.76 -12.96
CA LEU A 212 -3.99 21.45 -13.13
C LEU A 212 -3.66 22.24 -11.86
N PRO A 213 -2.41 22.66 -11.64
CA PRO A 213 -2.08 23.57 -10.55
C PRO A 213 -2.96 24.84 -10.64
N GLY A 214 -3.74 25.09 -9.58
CA GLY A 214 -4.66 26.21 -9.50
C GLY A 214 -5.99 26.05 -10.27
N ARG A 215 -6.26 24.92 -10.92
CA ARG A 215 -7.55 24.63 -11.56
C ARG A 215 -8.14 23.34 -11.01
N SER A 216 -9.31 23.46 -10.38
CA SER A 216 -10.09 22.34 -9.85
C SER A 216 -11.49 22.31 -10.43
N ILE A 217 -12.06 21.13 -10.56
CA ILE A 217 -13.46 20.89 -10.92
C ILE A 217 -14.20 20.55 -9.64
N ILE A 218 -15.31 21.27 -9.38
CA ILE A 218 -16.19 20.98 -8.26
C ILE A 218 -17.03 19.76 -8.61
N LEU A 219 -17.06 18.78 -7.72
CA LEU A 219 -17.87 17.58 -7.89
C LEU A 219 -19.32 17.83 -7.49
N PRO A 220 -20.29 17.14 -8.15
CA PRO A 220 -21.69 17.29 -7.83
C PRO A 220 -22.01 16.85 -6.40
N GLU A 221 -22.82 17.61 -5.68
CA GLU A 221 -23.22 17.31 -4.29
C GLU A 221 -23.94 15.96 -4.12
N PHE A 222 -24.58 15.44 -5.17
CA PHE A 222 -25.27 14.15 -5.08
C PHE A 222 -24.34 12.97 -4.76
N LEU A 223 -23.03 13.12 -4.94
CA LEU A 223 -22.02 12.12 -4.57
C LEU A 223 -21.79 12.06 -3.05
N TYR A 224 -22.09 13.13 -2.34
CA TYR A 224 -21.88 13.30 -0.88
C TYR A 224 -23.18 13.21 -0.08
N ARG A 225 -24.06 12.29 -0.50
CA ARG A 225 -25.39 12.12 0.09
C ARG A 225 -25.34 11.42 1.43
N GLU A 226 -26.36 11.66 2.24
CA GLU A 226 -26.63 10.94 3.46
C GLU A 226 -27.35 9.60 3.21
N GLY A 227 -27.49 8.79 4.26
CA GLY A 227 -28.19 7.52 4.21
C GLY A 227 -27.34 6.36 3.70
N ILE A 228 -27.98 5.28 3.26
CA ILE A 228 -27.30 4.03 2.87
C ILE A 228 -26.30 4.24 1.74
N SER A 229 -26.63 5.07 0.76
CA SER A 229 -25.72 5.40 -0.34
C SER A 229 -24.45 6.12 0.15
N GLY A 230 -24.57 7.03 1.12
CA GLY A 230 -23.42 7.71 1.73
C GLY A 230 -22.52 6.75 2.50
N VAL A 231 -23.08 5.79 3.25
CA VAL A 231 -22.31 4.76 3.95
C VAL A 231 -21.45 3.93 2.97
N ILE A 232 -21.99 3.59 1.79
CA ILE A 232 -21.28 2.82 0.77
C ILE A 232 -20.24 3.69 0.03
N LEU A 233 -20.53 4.97 -0.21
CA LEU A 233 -19.67 5.87 -0.97
C LEU A 233 -18.53 6.45 -0.12
N THR A 234 -18.72 6.56 1.20
CA THR A 234 -17.66 7.03 2.11
C THR A 234 -16.35 6.23 1.98
N PRO A 235 -16.33 4.90 2.04
CA PRO A 235 -15.09 4.13 1.79
C PRO A 235 -14.45 4.38 0.43
N VAL A 236 -15.25 4.72 -0.58
CA VAL A 236 -14.74 4.98 -1.94
C VAL A 236 -14.02 6.32 -2.03
N GLY A 237 -14.49 7.35 -1.34
CA GLY A 237 -13.90 8.69 -1.39
C GLY A 237 -14.91 9.84 -1.39
N PHE A 238 -16.17 9.52 -1.20
CA PHE A 238 -17.26 10.49 -1.17
C PHE A 238 -17.94 10.46 0.21
N PRO A 239 -17.33 11.06 1.24
CA PRO A 239 -17.85 11.02 2.60
C PRO A 239 -19.18 11.78 2.69
N MET A 240 -20.08 11.31 3.56
CA MET A 240 -21.32 12.01 3.92
C MET A 240 -20.99 13.39 4.50
N LYS A 241 -21.94 14.35 4.42
CA LYS A 241 -21.74 15.74 4.89
C LYS A 241 -21.27 15.83 6.36
N ASP A 242 -21.84 15.00 7.24
CA ASP A 242 -21.51 14.98 8.68
C ASP A 242 -20.54 13.86 9.06
N PHE A 243 -19.84 13.29 8.08
CA PHE A 243 -18.87 12.25 8.34
C PHE A 243 -17.64 12.80 9.04
N PHE A 244 -17.31 12.22 10.17
CA PHE A 244 -16.10 12.53 10.92
C PHE A 244 -15.31 11.27 11.25
N SER A 245 -14.01 11.33 11.04
CA SER A 245 -13.03 10.32 11.45
C SER A 245 -11.69 11.00 11.61
N THR A 246 -10.99 10.72 12.69
CA THR A 246 -9.64 11.26 12.97
C THR A 246 -8.58 10.69 12.04
N ASP A 247 -8.80 9.47 11.50
CA ASP A 247 -7.89 8.78 10.58
C ASP A 247 -8.72 8.24 9.39
N TYR A 248 -9.02 9.12 8.41
CA TYR A 248 -9.82 8.74 7.25
C TYR A 248 -8.96 8.55 6.01
N PHE A 249 -8.95 7.31 5.49
CA PHE A 249 -8.25 6.92 4.26
C PHE A 249 -9.20 6.21 3.30
N SER A 250 -9.85 6.96 2.42
CA SER A 250 -10.72 6.41 1.37
C SER A 250 -9.93 5.64 0.30
N LEU A 251 -10.61 4.82 -0.50
CA LEU A 251 -9.97 4.17 -1.65
C LEU A 251 -9.44 5.20 -2.65
N LEU A 252 -10.24 6.20 -3.00
CA LEU A 252 -9.77 7.35 -3.77
C LEU A 252 -9.30 8.46 -2.81
N PRO A 253 -8.12 9.00 -2.94
CA PRO A 253 -7.07 8.79 -3.96
C PRO A 253 -6.03 7.72 -3.61
N TRP A 254 -6.05 7.18 -2.39
CA TRP A 254 -4.96 6.43 -1.77
C TRP A 254 -4.65 5.11 -2.47
N PHE A 255 -5.64 4.50 -3.13
CA PHE A 255 -5.42 3.28 -3.92
C PHE A 255 -4.47 3.51 -5.10
N PHE A 256 -4.48 4.71 -5.69
CA PHE A 256 -3.53 5.04 -6.76
C PHE A 256 -2.11 5.12 -6.23
N LEU A 257 -1.89 5.69 -5.04
CA LEU A 257 -0.58 5.72 -4.40
C LEU A 257 -0.10 4.30 -4.04
N PHE A 258 -0.99 3.47 -3.52
CA PHE A 258 -0.71 2.05 -3.28
C PHE A 258 -0.33 1.31 -4.57
N ARG A 259 -1.05 1.55 -5.66
CA ARG A 259 -0.75 0.98 -6.98
C ARG A 259 0.55 1.53 -7.59
N ALA A 260 0.88 2.79 -7.34
CA ALA A 260 2.18 3.35 -7.70
C ALA A 260 3.33 2.57 -7.04
N GLY A 261 3.19 2.22 -5.76
CA GLY A 261 4.15 1.34 -5.07
C GLY A 261 4.31 -0.02 -5.75
N PHE A 262 3.21 -0.64 -6.19
CA PHE A 262 3.24 -1.90 -6.94
C PHE A 262 4.02 -1.78 -8.26
N TYR A 263 3.77 -0.74 -9.05
CA TYR A 263 4.49 -0.49 -10.30
C TYR A 263 5.96 -0.13 -10.05
N LEU A 264 6.26 0.61 -8.97
CA LEU A 264 7.63 0.90 -8.56
C LEU A 264 8.43 -0.37 -8.28
N HIS A 265 7.81 -1.38 -7.66
CA HIS A 265 8.43 -2.70 -7.51
C HIS A 265 8.80 -3.30 -8.87
N GLY A 266 7.90 -3.26 -9.85
CA GLY A 266 8.16 -3.74 -11.22
C GLY A 266 9.36 -3.03 -11.85
N ILE A 267 9.43 -1.70 -11.76
CA ILE A 267 10.53 -0.88 -12.27
C ILE A 267 11.88 -1.28 -11.61
N VAL A 268 11.89 -1.44 -10.29
CA VAL A 268 13.10 -1.84 -9.53
C VAL A 268 13.55 -3.24 -9.93
N MET A 269 12.61 -4.17 -10.11
CA MET A 269 12.86 -5.54 -10.55
C MET A 269 13.41 -5.57 -11.98
N GLU A 270 12.79 -4.87 -12.92
CA GLU A 270 13.22 -4.80 -14.33
C GLU A 270 14.63 -4.23 -14.49
N ARG A 271 15.00 -3.26 -13.63
CA ARG A 271 16.34 -2.64 -13.63
C ARG A 271 17.38 -3.44 -12.85
N GLY A 272 17.01 -4.54 -12.20
CA GLY A 272 17.90 -5.37 -11.40
C GLY A 272 18.42 -4.69 -10.13
N TRP A 273 17.76 -3.61 -9.68
CA TRP A 273 18.23 -2.81 -8.53
C TRP A 273 18.17 -3.54 -7.20
N PHE A 274 17.44 -4.65 -7.09
CA PHE A 274 17.43 -5.48 -5.87
C PHE A 274 18.80 -6.06 -5.50
N SER A 275 19.74 -6.16 -6.46
CA SER A 275 21.12 -6.56 -6.20
C SER A 275 21.99 -5.44 -5.61
N HIS A 276 21.52 -4.18 -5.69
CA HIS A 276 22.29 -3.02 -5.21
C HIS A 276 22.44 -3.04 -3.68
N PRO A 277 23.61 -2.70 -3.12
CA PRO A 277 23.89 -2.71 -1.68
C PRO A 277 22.89 -1.90 -0.85
N ALA A 278 22.30 -0.84 -1.42
CA ALA A 278 21.28 -0.03 -0.78
C ALA A 278 20.02 -0.83 -0.33
N PHE A 279 19.73 -2.00 -0.93
CA PHE A 279 18.64 -2.87 -0.52
C PHE A 279 19.01 -3.82 0.62
N ARG A 280 20.24 -3.79 1.10
CA ARG A 280 20.77 -4.63 2.20
C ARG A 280 21.10 -3.85 3.46
N LEU A 281 20.71 -2.58 3.55
CA LEU A 281 20.92 -1.74 4.72
C LEU A 281 20.17 -2.33 5.91
N ARG A 282 20.88 -2.47 7.04
CA ARG A 282 20.34 -3.09 8.24
C ARG A 282 20.70 -2.31 9.49
N VAL A 283 19.66 -1.89 10.21
CA VAL A 283 19.75 -1.37 11.58
C VAL A 283 18.90 -2.30 12.44
N PRO A 284 19.50 -3.16 13.30
CA PRO A 284 18.81 -4.29 13.93
C PRO A 284 17.49 -3.94 14.60
N VAL A 285 17.46 -2.90 15.42
CA VAL A 285 16.28 -2.45 16.15
C VAL A 285 15.19 -1.97 15.21
N VAL A 286 15.54 -1.10 14.25
CA VAL A 286 14.58 -0.52 13.29
C VAL A 286 14.02 -1.60 12.36
N ASN A 287 14.87 -2.53 11.90
CA ASN A 287 14.41 -3.68 11.11
C ASN A 287 13.47 -4.59 11.92
N TRP A 288 13.75 -4.80 13.21
CA TRP A 288 12.83 -5.56 14.07
C TRP A 288 11.48 -4.87 14.18
N MET A 289 11.43 -3.56 14.40
CA MET A 289 10.20 -2.78 14.39
C MET A 289 9.46 -2.89 13.04
N GLY A 290 10.17 -2.80 11.92
CA GLY A 290 9.58 -2.98 10.60
C GLY A 290 8.95 -4.35 10.37
N LYS A 291 9.54 -5.41 10.93
CA LYS A 291 8.98 -6.78 10.88
C LYS A 291 7.69 -6.93 11.68
N HIS A 292 7.57 -6.23 12.80
CA HIS A 292 6.42 -6.26 13.71
C HIS A 292 5.52 -5.03 13.54
N SER A 293 5.57 -4.37 12.38
CA SER A 293 4.95 -3.07 12.13
C SER A 293 3.44 -3.05 12.40
N LEU A 294 2.69 -4.11 12.10
CA LEU A 294 1.25 -4.16 12.38
C LEU A 294 0.95 -4.16 13.88
N LEU A 295 1.69 -4.95 14.65
CA LEU A 295 1.51 -5.02 16.10
C LEU A 295 1.86 -3.68 16.76
N LEU A 296 3.02 -3.12 16.38
CA LEU A 296 3.46 -1.83 16.93
C LEU A 296 2.52 -0.69 16.48
N TYR A 297 1.99 -0.76 15.25
CA TYR A 297 0.97 0.17 14.79
C TYR A 297 -0.31 0.11 15.67
N LEU A 298 -0.77 -1.08 16.06
CA LEU A 298 -1.96 -1.22 16.93
C LEU A 298 -1.71 -0.75 18.35
N LEU A 299 -0.50 -0.95 18.86
CA LEU A 299 -0.18 -0.67 20.27
C LEU A 299 0.31 0.76 20.52
N HIS A 300 0.80 1.49 19.48
CA HIS A 300 1.47 2.77 19.74
C HIS A 300 0.54 3.80 20.38
N GLN A 301 -0.68 3.98 19.86
CA GLN A 301 -1.59 5.00 20.37
C GLN A 301 -2.09 4.70 21.81
N PRO A 302 -2.57 3.49 22.14
CA PRO A 302 -2.90 3.15 23.53
C PRO A 302 -1.73 3.34 24.51
N VAL A 303 -0.51 2.99 24.08
CA VAL A 303 0.69 3.14 24.92
C VAL A 303 1.05 4.62 25.10
N LEU A 304 1.03 5.41 24.04
CA LEU A 304 1.31 6.84 24.09
C LEU A 304 0.29 7.56 24.96
N TYR A 305 -0.99 7.30 24.77
CA TYR A 305 -2.05 7.88 25.59
C TYR A 305 -1.88 7.54 27.07
N LEU A 306 -1.63 6.26 27.40
CA LEU A 306 -1.39 5.84 28.78
C LEU A 306 -0.17 6.54 29.38
N LEU A 307 0.93 6.63 28.64
CA LEU A 307 2.14 7.32 29.08
C LEU A 307 1.87 8.80 29.36
N THR A 308 1.13 9.47 28.49
CA THR A 308 0.81 10.89 28.67
C THR A 308 -0.08 11.12 29.88
N VAL A 309 -1.12 10.30 30.09
CA VAL A 309 -1.99 10.37 31.28
C VAL A 309 -1.23 10.08 32.60
N LEU A 310 -0.18 9.24 32.56
CA LEU A 310 0.63 8.95 33.75
C LEU A 310 1.66 10.03 34.05
N LEU A 311 2.04 10.85 33.05
CA LEU A 311 3.06 11.90 33.20
C LEU A 311 2.48 13.26 33.54
N PHE A 312 1.22 13.48 33.22
CA PHE A 312 0.51 14.77 33.39
C PHE A 312 -0.82 14.58 34.11
#